data_f6078ff002a1f2677e22e6ef0082dce3
#
_entry.id   f6078ff002a1f2677e22e6ef0082dce3
#
_cell.length_a   1.000
_cell.length_b   1.000
_cell.length_c   1.000
_cell.angle_alpha   90.00
_cell.angle_beta   90.00
_cell.angle_gamma   90.00
#
_symmetry.space_group_name_H-M   'P 1'
#
loop_
_entity.id
_entity.type
_entity.pdbx_description
1 polymer ?
#
loop_
_entity_poly.entity_id
_entity_poly.type
_entity_poly.pdbx_seq_one_letter_code
_entity_poly.pdbx_strand_id
1 'polypeptide(L)'
;STQAVSEQAPFAIAIHGEAGTIEKAKFTPEQEKAYRAKLAEAVEAGYTVLEKGGESLDAISTAIEVLEQSPYFNAGRGAVYTYDGSHELDASIMDGRNRQAGAIAGVKHIESPIQLARLVMDNSVHVMLSGQGAEEFAKEQGVALIENNIFDTKHRYEALLKAKQKLEKEKATSKNYQAAHKALPKNYKMGTVGAVALDKNGNLAAGTSTGGMTAKRFGRIGDSPVIGAGTFAENDSCAVSA
;
A
#
# COMPACT_ATOMS: atom_id res chain seq x y z
N SER A 1 -36.73 29.97 -21.17
CA SER A 1 -35.40 29.36 -21.29
C SER A 1 -35.15 28.56 -20.03
N THR A 2 -35.43 27.27 -20.07
CA THR A 2 -35.02 26.31 -19.01
C THR A 2 -33.51 26.11 -19.18
N GLN A 3 -32.73 26.68 -18.26
CA GLN A 3 -31.31 26.29 -18.13
C GLN A 3 -31.31 24.81 -17.71
N ALA A 4 -30.86 23.94 -18.59
CA ALA A 4 -30.50 22.58 -18.23
C ALA A 4 -29.38 22.67 -17.20
N VAL A 5 -29.64 22.29 -15.96
CA VAL A 5 -28.63 22.03 -14.97
C VAL A 5 -27.83 20.87 -15.56
N SER A 6 -26.60 21.13 -15.99
CA SER A 6 -25.70 20.04 -16.43
C SER A 6 -25.44 19.18 -15.18
N GLU A 7 -26.01 17.99 -15.17
CA GLU A 7 -25.75 17.02 -14.13
C GLU A 7 -24.25 16.71 -14.15
N GLN A 8 -23.57 17.07 -13.07
CA GLN A 8 -22.12 16.86 -12.98
C GLN A 8 -21.87 15.36 -12.97
N ALA A 9 -20.98 14.87 -13.84
CA ALA A 9 -20.63 13.46 -13.90
C ALA A 9 -20.18 12.95 -12.52
N PRO A 10 -20.66 11.80 -12.05
CA PRO A 10 -20.31 11.27 -10.75
C PRO A 10 -18.82 10.94 -10.68
N PHE A 11 -18.20 11.21 -9.55
CA PHE A 11 -16.85 10.78 -9.22
C PHE A 11 -16.79 10.38 -7.75
N ALA A 12 -15.86 9.49 -7.41
CA ALA A 12 -15.72 9.00 -6.04
C ALA A 12 -14.31 8.47 -5.78
N ILE A 13 -13.91 8.51 -4.54
CA ILE A 13 -12.71 7.83 -4.04
C ILE A 13 -13.02 7.14 -2.72
N ALA A 14 -12.49 5.94 -2.53
CA ALA A 14 -12.47 5.25 -1.25
C ALA A 14 -11.05 4.79 -0.96
N ILE A 15 -10.66 4.86 0.32
CA ILE A 15 -9.35 4.43 0.78
C ILE A 15 -9.47 3.47 1.96
N HIS A 16 -8.43 2.68 2.20
CA HIS A 16 -8.23 1.97 3.46
C HIS A 16 -6.80 2.18 3.97
N GLY A 17 -6.66 2.27 5.28
CA GLY A 17 -5.38 2.51 5.96
C GLY A 17 -4.78 1.28 6.63
N GLU A 18 -5.54 0.22 6.82
CA GLU A 18 -5.09 -1.12 7.23
C GLU A 18 -6.17 -2.16 6.94
N ALA A 19 -5.79 -3.26 6.34
CA ALA A 19 -6.63 -4.45 6.23
C ALA A 19 -6.41 -5.34 7.48
N GLY A 20 -6.94 -4.92 8.63
CA GLY A 20 -6.77 -5.66 9.88
C GLY A 20 -7.71 -5.21 10.99
N THR A 21 -7.73 -5.96 12.08
CA THR A 21 -8.56 -5.62 13.24
C THR A 21 -7.92 -4.44 13.99
N ILE A 22 -8.41 -3.23 13.75
CA ILE A 22 -8.12 -2.07 14.59
C ILE A 22 -8.89 -2.26 15.89
N GLU A 23 -8.22 -2.75 16.93
CA GLU A 23 -8.80 -2.80 18.26
C GLU A 23 -8.75 -1.39 18.86
N LYS A 24 -9.91 -0.70 18.91
CA LYS A 24 -10.03 0.63 19.55
C LYS A 24 -9.38 0.70 20.93
N ALA A 25 -9.40 -0.39 21.67
CA ALA A 25 -8.80 -0.49 23.01
C ALA A 25 -7.26 -0.32 23.03
N LYS A 26 -6.59 -0.33 21.88
CA LYS A 26 -5.12 -0.20 21.79
C LYS A 26 -4.65 1.21 21.45
N PHE A 27 -5.56 2.14 21.15
CA PHE A 27 -5.24 3.52 20.81
C PHE A 27 -5.62 4.47 21.95
N THR A 28 -4.73 5.42 22.26
CA THR A 28 -5.16 6.59 23.02
C THR A 28 -6.09 7.45 22.16
N PRO A 29 -6.95 8.30 22.77
CA PRO A 29 -7.78 9.24 22.00
C PRO A 29 -6.98 10.12 21.05
N GLU A 30 -5.76 10.54 21.44
CA GLU A 30 -4.86 11.36 20.64
C GLU A 30 -4.31 10.58 19.43
N GLN A 31 -3.95 9.31 19.63
CA GLN A 31 -3.50 8.43 18.55
C GLN A 31 -4.64 8.17 17.55
N GLU A 32 -5.85 7.88 18.01
CA GLU A 32 -7.03 7.70 17.14
C GLU A 32 -7.28 8.96 16.32
N LYS A 33 -7.23 10.14 16.96
CA LYS A 33 -7.40 11.43 16.29
C LYS A 33 -6.36 11.65 15.20
N ALA A 34 -5.09 11.40 15.48
CA ALA A 34 -4.00 11.56 14.53
C ALA A 34 -4.14 10.60 13.33
N TYR A 35 -4.54 9.36 13.59
CA TYR A 35 -4.80 8.35 12.58
C TYR A 35 -5.94 8.76 11.63
N ARG A 36 -7.07 9.18 12.21
CA ARG A 36 -8.22 9.67 11.44
C ARG A 36 -7.91 10.93 10.63
N ALA A 37 -7.13 11.86 11.21
CA ALA A 37 -6.70 13.07 10.50
C ALA A 37 -5.85 12.73 9.27
N LYS A 38 -4.96 11.74 9.37
CA LYS A 38 -4.13 11.32 8.23
C LYS A 38 -4.94 10.60 7.15
N LEU A 39 -5.93 9.78 7.53
CA LEU A 39 -6.88 9.20 6.57
C LEU A 39 -7.71 10.28 5.86
N ALA A 40 -8.17 11.28 6.59
CA ALA A 40 -8.91 12.41 6.02
C ALA A 40 -8.02 13.19 5.03
N GLU A 41 -6.77 13.50 5.39
CA GLU A 41 -5.79 14.15 4.50
C GLU A 41 -5.59 13.35 3.20
N ALA A 42 -5.43 12.03 3.29
CA ALA A 42 -5.21 11.18 2.13
C ALA A 42 -6.42 11.14 1.19
N VAL A 43 -7.63 10.93 1.72
CA VAL A 43 -8.84 10.89 0.90
C VAL A 43 -9.15 12.26 0.30
N GLU A 44 -8.91 13.34 1.02
CA GLU A 44 -9.11 14.72 0.57
C GLU A 44 -8.14 15.09 -0.56
N ALA A 45 -6.87 14.66 -0.46
CA ALA A 45 -5.88 14.85 -1.52
C ALA A 45 -6.32 14.16 -2.84
N GLY A 46 -6.75 12.91 -2.79
CA GLY A 46 -7.27 12.20 -3.95
C GLY A 46 -8.59 12.77 -4.47
N TYR A 47 -9.51 13.13 -3.57
CA TYR A 47 -10.78 13.77 -3.93
C TYR A 47 -10.56 15.08 -4.69
N THR A 48 -9.62 15.91 -4.24
CA THR A 48 -9.28 17.19 -4.89
C THR A 48 -8.82 16.99 -6.34
N VAL A 49 -8.08 15.93 -6.62
CA VAL A 49 -7.69 15.58 -8.01
C VAL A 49 -8.92 15.33 -8.86
N LEU A 50 -9.87 14.50 -8.38
CA LEU A 50 -11.10 14.18 -9.09
C LEU A 50 -12.02 15.39 -9.27
N GLU A 51 -12.17 16.21 -8.23
CA GLU A 51 -13.00 17.41 -8.25
C GLU A 51 -12.54 18.37 -9.34
N LYS A 52 -11.24 18.51 -9.55
CA LYS A 52 -10.62 19.34 -10.60
C LYS A 52 -10.65 18.69 -11.98
N GLY A 53 -11.23 17.50 -12.13
CA GLY A 53 -11.32 16.77 -13.40
C GLY A 53 -10.10 15.91 -13.72
N GLY A 54 -9.23 15.64 -12.75
CA GLY A 54 -8.08 14.74 -12.90
C GLY A 54 -8.50 13.27 -13.01
N GLU A 55 -7.57 12.43 -13.43
CA GLU A 55 -7.78 11.00 -13.64
C GLU A 55 -7.84 10.21 -12.34
N SER A 56 -8.59 9.10 -12.34
CA SER A 56 -8.67 8.16 -11.23
C SER A 56 -7.31 7.60 -10.79
N LEU A 57 -6.42 7.32 -11.75
CA LEU A 57 -5.04 6.90 -11.47
C LEU A 57 -4.25 7.92 -10.65
N ASP A 58 -4.36 9.20 -10.99
CA ASP A 58 -3.67 10.27 -10.28
C ASP A 58 -4.25 10.47 -8.88
N ALA A 59 -5.59 10.35 -8.75
CA ALA A 59 -6.27 10.46 -7.47
C ALA A 59 -5.83 9.37 -6.48
N ILE A 60 -5.79 8.10 -6.92
CA ILE A 60 -5.37 7.00 -6.04
C ILE A 60 -3.88 7.06 -5.73
N SER A 61 -3.03 7.41 -6.70
CA SER A 61 -1.58 7.56 -6.48
C SER A 61 -1.31 8.63 -5.42
N THR A 62 -1.97 9.78 -5.53
CA THR A 62 -1.84 10.89 -4.58
C THR A 62 -2.31 10.48 -3.17
N ALA A 63 -3.45 9.81 -3.06
CA ALA A 63 -3.98 9.37 -1.76
C ALA A 63 -3.07 8.33 -1.10
N ILE A 64 -2.59 7.34 -1.85
CA ILE A 64 -1.71 6.29 -1.33
C ILE A 64 -0.36 6.88 -0.91
N GLU A 65 0.21 7.81 -1.68
CA GLU A 65 1.47 8.46 -1.33
C GLU A 65 1.39 9.20 0.00
N VAL A 66 0.28 9.89 0.31
CA VAL A 66 0.05 10.50 1.64
C VAL A 66 0.11 9.43 2.75
N LEU A 67 -0.45 8.25 2.50
CA LEU A 67 -0.41 7.14 3.47
C LEU A 67 1.00 6.53 3.59
N GLU A 68 1.73 6.38 2.49
CA GLU A 68 3.12 5.90 2.47
C GLU A 68 4.08 6.83 3.21
N GLN A 69 3.84 8.13 3.19
CA GLN A 69 4.63 9.12 3.92
C GLN A 69 4.31 9.20 5.41
N SER A 70 3.30 8.49 5.87
CA SER A 70 2.86 8.46 7.25
C SER A 70 3.48 7.30 8.04
N PRO A 71 3.96 7.53 9.28
CA PRO A 71 4.47 6.44 10.13
C PRO A 71 3.36 5.57 10.72
N TYR A 72 2.08 5.89 10.47
CA TYR A 72 0.96 5.21 11.11
C TYR A 72 0.55 3.91 10.38
N PHE A 73 0.74 3.83 9.07
CA PHE A 73 0.23 2.75 8.23
C PHE A 73 1.36 1.79 7.84
N ASN A 74 1.03 0.54 7.57
CA ASN A 74 2.01 -0.44 7.08
C ASN A 74 2.26 -0.28 5.58
N ALA A 75 2.81 0.83 5.21
CA ALA A 75 3.28 1.16 3.86
C ALA A 75 4.32 2.27 3.97
N GLY A 76 5.32 2.31 3.10
CA GLY A 76 6.34 3.35 3.13
C GLY A 76 6.96 3.54 4.52
N ARG A 77 6.89 4.76 5.06
CA ARG A 77 7.50 5.16 6.34
C ARG A 77 6.95 4.46 7.59
N GLY A 78 5.82 3.80 7.49
CA GLY A 78 5.24 3.02 8.60
C GLY A 78 5.36 1.51 8.39
N ALA A 79 6.11 1.07 7.39
CA ALA A 79 6.26 -0.34 7.03
C ALA A 79 6.81 -1.18 8.18
N VAL A 80 6.33 -2.42 8.26
CA VAL A 80 6.86 -3.41 9.18
C VAL A 80 8.28 -3.84 8.80
N TYR A 81 9.01 -4.38 9.77
CA TYR A 81 10.33 -4.94 9.55
C TYR A 81 10.27 -6.39 9.07
N THR A 82 11.19 -6.73 8.19
CA THR A 82 11.56 -8.11 7.89
C THR A 82 12.24 -8.77 9.10
N TYR A 83 12.44 -10.08 9.06
CA TYR A 83 13.09 -10.80 10.16
C TYR A 83 14.53 -10.35 10.40
N ASP A 84 15.25 -9.96 9.36
CA ASP A 84 16.64 -9.48 9.43
C ASP A 84 16.76 -8.00 9.85
N GLY A 85 15.64 -7.32 10.03
CA GLY A 85 15.62 -5.94 10.55
C GLY A 85 15.72 -4.88 9.46
N SER A 86 15.41 -5.21 8.21
CA SER A 86 15.23 -4.26 7.12
C SER A 86 13.75 -4.08 6.77
N HIS A 87 13.46 -3.23 5.78
CA HIS A 87 12.13 -3.07 5.20
C HIS A 87 12.13 -3.53 3.74
N GLU A 88 11.09 -4.22 3.33
CA GLU A 88 10.82 -4.60 1.94
C GLU A 88 9.40 -4.20 1.60
N LEU A 89 9.23 -3.40 0.55
CA LEU A 89 7.98 -2.76 0.19
C LEU A 89 7.45 -3.34 -1.12
N ASP A 90 6.12 -3.47 -1.18
CA ASP A 90 5.38 -3.96 -2.33
C ASP A 90 4.28 -2.96 -2.68
N ALA A 91 3.99 -2.77 -3.97
CA ALA A 91 2.86 -1.96 -4.43
C ALA A 91 2.36 -2.40 -5.80
N SER A 92 1.12 -2.11 -6.09
CA SER A 92 0.55 -2.28 -7.43
C SER A 92 -0.52 -1.24 -7.74
N ILE A 93 -0.71 -1.01 -9.02
CA ILE A 93 -1.71 -0.08 -9.57
C ILE A 93 -2.31 -0.67 -10.83
N MET A 94 -3.60 -0.42 -11.08
CA MET A 94 -4.30 -0.90 -12.27
C MET A 94 -5.26 0.14 -12.82
N ASP A 95 -5.22 0.29 -14.12
CA ASP A 95 -6.11 1.15 -14.92
C ASP A 95 -7.32 0.35 -15.40
N GLY A 96 -8.52 0.76 -15.01
CA GLY A 96 -9.75 0.09 -15.40
C GLY A 96 -10.16 0.28 -16.86
N ARG A 97 -9.58 1.24 -17.58
CA ARG A 97 -9.90 1.52 -18.99
C ARG A 97 -9.46 0.40 -19.92
N ASN A 98 -8.28 -0.16 -19.66
CA ASN A 98 -7.57 -1.06 -20.58
C ASN A 98 -6.90 -2.25 -19.87
N ARG A 99 -7.07 -2.37 -18.54
CA ARG A 99 -6.44 -3.36 -17.67
C ARG A 99 -4.91 -3.29 -17.65
N GLN A 100 -4.31 -2.19 -18.07
CA GLN A 100 -2.89 -1.97 -17.83
C GLN A 100 -2.61 -1.92 -16.34
N ALA A 101 -1.50 -2.49 -15.94
CA ALA A 101 -1.12 -2.55 -14.54
C ALA A 101 0.40 -2.45 -14.39
N GLY A 102 0.81 -1.98 -13.21
CA GLY A 102 2.19 -1.96 -12.80
C GLY A 102 2.32 -2.42 -11.36
N ALA A 103 3.37 -3.15 -11.07
CA ALA A 103 3.63 -3.66 -9.73
C ALA A 103 5.12 -3.69 -9.43
N ILE A 104 5.44 -3.53 -8.16
CA ILE A 104 6.78 -3.73 -7.63
C ILE A 104 6.73 -4.57 -6.36
N ALA A 105 7.74 -5.39 -6.14
CA ALA A 105 7.82 -6.23 -4.96
C ALA A 105 9.24 -6.28 -4.39
N GLY A 106 9.36 -6.27 -3.06
CA GLY A 106 10.61 -6.46 -2.34
C GLY A 106 11.63 -5.33 -2.54
N VAL A 107 11.19 -4.12 -2.84
CA VAL A 107 12.09 -2.95 -2.93
C VAL A 107 12.43 -2.42 -1.54
N LYS A 108 13.65 -1.89 -1.39
CA LYS A 108 14.20 -1.45 -0.10
C LYS A 108 14.52 0.04 -0.04
N HIS A 109 14.69 0.69 -1.19
CA HIS A 109 15.25 2.03 -1.28
C HIS A 109 14.35 3.00 -2.07
N ILE A 110 13.05 2.72 -2.11
CA ILE A 110 12.05 3.51 -2.85
C ILE A 110 11.16 4.25 -1.87
N GLU A 111 11.16 5.58 -1.91
CA GLU A 111 10.38 6.40 -0.99
C GLU A 111 8.87 6.24 -1.18
N SER A 112 8.40 6.22 -2.44
CA SER A 112 7.00 5.99 -2.77
C SER A 112 6.83 4.78 -3.68
N PRO A 113 6.54 3.59 -3.11
CA PRO A 113 6.30 2.37 -3.86
C PRO A 113 5.17 2.49 -4.90
N ILE A 114 4.08 3.19 -4.57
CA ILE A 114 2.95 3.34 -5.52
C ILE A 114 3.35 4.14 -6.77
N GLN A 115 4.20 5.15 -6.62
CA GLN A 115 4.69 5.92 -7.77
C GLN A 115 5.60 5.07 -8.65
N LEU A 116 6.45 4.22 -8.07
CA LEU A 116 7.26 3.30 -8.86
C LEU A 116 6.40 2.25 -9.58
N ALA A 117 5.37 1.71 -8.93
CA ALA A 117 4.41 0.81 -9.60
C ALA A 117 3.73 1.51 -10.78
N ARG A 118 3.38 2.80 -10.64
CA ARG A 118 2.84 3.61 -11.73
C ARG A 118 3.85 3.75 -12.89
N LEU A 119 5.11 4.03 -12.60
CA LEU A 119 6.16 4.12 -13.62
C LEU A 119 6.38 2.79 -14.36
N VAL A 120 6.27 1.64 -13.66
CA VAL A 120 6.33 0.32 -14.32
C VAL A 120 5.20 0.18 -15.33
N MET A 121 3.97 0.58 -14.98
CA MET A 121 2.82 0.53 -15.87
C MET A 121 3.00 1.46 -17.09
N ASP A 122 3.43 2.71 -16.84
CA ASP A 122 3.44 3.75 -17.86
C ASP A 122 4.67 3.69 -18.79
N ASN A 123 5.83 3.29 -18.26
CA ASN A 123 7.13 3.47 -18.91
C ASN A 123 7.89 2.16 -19.15
N SER A 124 7.28 1.00 -18.93
CA SER A 124 7.92 -0.28 -19.21
C SER A 124 7.00 -1.21 -20.02
N VAL A 125 7.59 -2.26 -20.57
CA VAL A 125 6.85 -3.36 -21.23
C VAL A 125 6.42 -4.44 -20.22
N HIS A 126 6.78 -4.26 -18.96
CA HIS A 126 6.55 -5.23 -17.90
C HIS A 126 5.34 -4.85 -17.07
N VAL A 127 4.72 -5.84 -16.43
CA VAL A 127 3.64 -5.62 -15.44
C VAL A 127 4.24 -5.58 -14.03
N MET A 128 5.30 -6.34 -13.76
CA MET A 128 5.86 -6.45 -12.42
C MET A 128 7.39 -6.52 -12.46
N LEU A 129 8.01 -5.71 -11.61
CA LEU A 129 9.45 -5.74 -11.35
C LEU A 129 9.70 -6.03 -9.87
N SER A 130 10.88 -6.55 -9.51
CA SER A 130 11.17 -6.89 -8.12
C SER A 130 12.60 -6.57 -7.70
N GLY A 131 12.78 -6.33 -6.40
CA GLY A 131 14.07 -6.18 -5.74
C GLY A 131 15.00 -5.19 -6.43
N GLN A 132 16.25 -5.57 -6.57
CA GLN A 132 17.30 -4.73 -7.17
C GLN A 132 16.96 -4.31 -8.61
N GLY A 133 16.35 -5.20 -9.41
CA GLY A 133 15.98 -4.86 -10.78
C GLY A 133 14.92 -3.76 -10.86
N ALA A 134 13.95 -3.75 -9.93
CA ALA A 134 12.98 -2.67 -9.82
C ALA A 134 13.65 -1.34 -9.42
N GLU A 135 14.67 -1.38 -8.57
CA GLU A 135 15.43 -0.19 -8.14
C GLU A 135 16.37 0.32 -9.25
N GLU A 136 16.92 -0.57 -10.08
CA GLU A 136 17.66 -0.19 -11.29
C GLU A 136 16.75 0.54 -12.28
N PHE A 137 15.57 0.00 -12.55
CA PHE A 137 14.54 0.66 -13.36
C PHE A 137 14.16 2.04 -12.77
N ALA A 138 13.97 2.13 -11.46
CA ALA A 138 13.69 3.39 -10.78
C ALA A 138 14.75 4.46 -11.08
N LYS A 139 16.04 4.10 -11.00
CA LYS A 139 17.14 5.02 -11.34
C LYS A 139 17.09 5.46 -12.79
N GLU A 140 16.82 4.55 -13.72
CA GLU A 140 16.66 4.88 -15.14
C GLU A 140 15.49 5.86 -15.37
N GLN A 141 14.45 5.79 -14.55
CA GLN A 141 13.32 6.73 -14.57
C GLN A 141 13.59 8.03 -13.81
N GLY A 142 14.79 8.24 -13.27
CA GLY A 142 15.16 9.44 -12.52
C GLY A 142 14.69 9.46 -11.07
N VAL A 143 14.23 8.34 -10.53
CA VAL A 143 13.83 8.21 -9.11
C VAL A 143 15.09 8.07 -8.24
N ALA A 144 15.23 8.94 -7.25
CA ALA A 144 16.32 8.85 -6.29
C ALA A 144 16.09 7.68 -5.33
N LEU A 145 17.14 6.90 -5.07
CA LEU A 145 17.11 5.89 -4.02
C LEU A 145 17.41 6.54 -2.66
N ILE A 146 16.75 6.02 -1.65
CA ILE A 146 16.88 6.46 -0.25
C ILE A 146 17.47 5.36 0.63
N GLU A 147 17.95 5.72 1.80
CA GLU A 147 18.42 4.76 2.80
C GLU A 147 17.23 4.01 3.43
N ASN A 148 17.39 2.69 3.62
CA ASN A 148 16.30 1.84 4.14
C ASN A 148 15.83 2.23 5.55
N ASN A 149 16.72 2.83 6.36
CA ASN A 149 16.40 3.24 7.72
C ASN A 149 15.42 4.44 7.79
N ILE A 150 15.10 5.09 6.68
CA ILE A 150 14.07 6.15 6.66
C ILE A 150 12.67 5.61 7.00
N PHE A 151 12.47 4.31 6.85
CA PHE A 151 11.23 3.61 7.19
C PHE A 151 11.16 3.19 8.66
N ASP A 152 12.26 3.34 9.43
CA ASP A 152 12.34 2.93 10.81
C ASP A 152 11.32 3.64 11.69
N THR A 153 10.56 2.87 12.47
CA THR A 153 9.69 3.39 13.51
C THR A 153 9.83 2.57 14.78
N LYS A 154 9.83 3.23 15.94
CA LYS A 154 10.01 2.58 17.23
C LYS A 154 8.96 1.48 17.47
N HIS A 155 7.69 1.77 17.21
CA HIS A 155 6.62 0.82 17.47
C HIS A 155 6.70 -0.43 16.58
N ARG A 156 7.13 -0.29 15.30
CA ARG A 156 7.34 -1.45 14.39
C ARG A 156 8.56 -2.25 14.78
N TYR A 157 9.62 -1.60 15.27
CA TYR A 157 10.79 -2.30 15.80
C TYR A 157 10.46 -3.11 17.07
N GLU A 158 9.72 -2.53 18.01
CA GLU A 158 9.22 -3.26 19.20
C GLU A 158 8.33 -4.45 18.80
N ALA A 159 7.48 -4.29 17.77
CA ALA A 159 6.68 -5.37 17.22
C ALA A 159 7.56 -6.50 16.63
N LEU A 160 8.64 -6.16 15.91
CA LEU A 160 9.61 -7.14 15.40
C LEU A 160 10.22 -7.95 16.55
N LEU A 161 10.70 -7.28 17.60
CA LEU A 161 11.32 -7.97 18.75
C LEU A 161 10.34 -8.94 19.42
N LYS A 162 9.09 -8.52 19.63
CA LYS A 162 8.04 -9.40 20.18
C LYS A 162 7.73 -10.59 19.26
N ALA A 163 7.66 -10.35 17.94
CA ALA A 163 7.44 -11.41 16.96
C ALA A 163 8.59 -12.44 16.99
N LYS A 164 9.84 -11.98 17.01
CA LYS A 164 11.02 -12.85 17.09
C LYS A 164 11.02 -13.70 18.37
N GLN A 165 10.76 -13.10 19.53
CA GLN A 165 10.67 -13.83 20.79
C GLN A 165 9.60 -14.93 20.75
N LYS A 166 8.44 -14.62 20.17
CA LYS A 166 7.35 -15.58 20.03
C LYS A 166 7.73 -16.71 19.08
N LEU A 167 8.31 -16.40 17.93
CA LEU A 167 8.78 -17.40 16.96
C LEU A 167 9.83 -18.34 17.57
N GLU A 168 10.76 -17.83 18.37
CA GLU A 168 11.77 -18.68 19.03
C GLU A 168 11.14 -19.62 20.08
N LYS A 169 10.18 -19.13 20.88
CA LYS A 169 9.45 -19.98 21.83
C LYS A 169 8.67 -21.09 21.12
N GLU A 170 7.97 -20.77 20.04
CA GLU A 170 7.20 -21.77 19.27
C GLU A 170 8.10 -22.80 18.58
N LYS A 171 9.26 -22.39 18.07
CA LYS A 171 10.27 -23.32 17.53
C LYS A 171 10.77 -24.30 18.59
N ALA A 172 10.98 -23.86 19.82
CA ALA A 172 11.40 -24.73 20.91
C ALA A 172 10.36 -25.78 21.25
N THR A 173 9.05 -25.47 21.04
CA THR A 173 7.95 -26.37 21.40
C THR A 173 7.44 -27.23 20.23
N SER A 174 7.37 -26.68 19.01
CA SER A 174 6.67 -27.34 17.88
C SER A 174 7.58 -27.89 16.77
N LYS A 175 8.86 -27.53 16.75
CA LYS A 175 9.82 -27.82 15.65
C LYS A 175 9.31 -27.48 14.23
N ASN A 176 8.19 -26.75 14.13
CA ASN A 176 7.53 -26.45 12.86
C ASN A 176 7.36 -24.93 12.68
N TYR A 177 8.07 -24.39 11.70
CA TYR A 177 8.01 -22.97 11.33
C TYR A 177 6.59 -22.49 10.97
N GLN A 178 5.78 -23.33 10.32
CA GLN A 178 4.41 -22.98 9.97
C GLN A 178 3.52 -22.81 11.22
N ALA A 179 3.68 -23.66 12.21
CA ALA A 179 2.92 -23.56 13.46
C ALA A 179 3.30 -22.28 14.22
N ALA A 180 4.60 -21.96 14.28
CA ALA A 180 5.10 -20.72 14.89
C ALA A 180 4.51 -19.47 14.21
N HIS A 181 4.49 -19.43 12.88
CA HIS A 181 3.89 -18.34 12.13
C HIS A 181 2.36 -18.24 12.30
N LYS A 182 1.65 -19.37 12.36
CA LYS A 182 0.20 -19.38 12.62
C LYS A 182 -0.14 -18.83 14.02
N ALA A 183 0.74 -19.01 14.98
CA ALA A 183 0.58 -18.51 16.34
C ALA A 183 0.79 -16.99 16.50
N LEU A 184 1.37 -16.30 15.50
CA LEU A 184 1.47 -14.85 15.54
C LEU A 184 0.07 -14.20 15.53
N PRO A 185 -0.17 -13.15 16.31
CA PRO A 185 -1.42 -12.41 16.30
C PRO A 185 -1.79 -11.93 14.89
N LYS A 186 -3.08 -11.82 14.59
CA LYS A 186 -3.56 -11.39 13.26
C LYS A 186 -2.98 -10.04 12.82
N ASN A 187 -2.82 -9.09 13.75
CA ASN A 187 -2.24 -7.78 13.49
C ASN A 187 -0.75 -7.79 13.06
N TYR A 188 -0.04 -8.91 13.21
CA TYR A 188 1.30 -9.09 12.65
C TYR A 188 1.28 -9.55 11.19
N LYS A 189 0.13 -10.05 10.71
CA LYS A 189 -0.04 -10.64 9.38
C LYS A 189 -0.70 -9.70 8.39
N MET A 190 -1.30 -8.61 8.87
CA MET A 190 -2.16 -7.72 8.09
C MET A 190 -1.76 -6.26 8.35
N GLY A 191 -1.95 -5.48 7.38
CA GLY A 191 -1.67 -4.06 7.32
C GLY A 191 -1.29 -3.72 5.89
N THR A 192 -2.11 -2.93 5.24
CA THR A 192 -1.95 -2.57 3.83
C THR A 192 -2.73 -1.29 3.65
N VAL A 193 -2.25 -0.40 2.81
CA VAL A 193 -3.01 0.78 2.39
C VAL A 193 -3.45 0.64 0.95
N GLY A 194 -4.58 1.24 0.63
CA GLY A 194 -5.02 1.25 -0.75
C GLY A 194 -6.10 2.28 -1.03
N ALA A 195 -6.36 2.46 -2.30
CA ALA A 195 -7.37 3.37 -2.81
C ALA A 195 -8.01 2.83 -4.09
N VAL A 196 -9.28 3.13 -4.26
CA VAL A 196 -10.02 2.95 -5.50
C VAL A 196 -10.72 4.25 -5.86
N ALA A 197 -10.81 4.59 -7.14
CA ALA A 197 -11.44 5.82 -7.58
C ALA A 197 -12.20 5.64 -8.90
N LEU A 198 -13.24 6.46 -9.03
CA LEU A 198 -13.99 6.71 -10.28
C LEU A 198 -13.82 8.19 -10.63
N ASP A 199 -13.31 8.50 -11.80
CA ASP A 199 -13.20 9.88 -12.28
C ASP A 199 -14.44 10.34 -13.09
N LYS A 200 -14.48 11.63 -13.39
CA LYS A 200 -15.59 12.25 -14.14
C LYS A 200 -15.77 11.73 -15.57
N ASN A 201 -14.76 11.03 -16.12
CA ASN A 201 -14.81 10.37 -17.42
C ASN A 201 -15.34 8.92 -17.33
N GLY A 202 -15.72 8.45 -16.13
CA GLY A 202 -16.21 7.10 -15.90
C GLY A 202 -15.11 6.05 -15.80
N ASN A 203 -13.86 6.44 -15.57
CA ASN A 203 -12.74 5.53 -15.48
C ASN A 203 -12.46 5.12 -14.04
N LEU A 204 -12.31 3.81 -13.83
CA LEU A 204 -11.93 3.21 -12.57
C LEU A 204 -10.41 3.01 -12.49
N ALA A 205 -9.89 3.13 -11.28
CA ALA A 205 -8.52 2.74 -10.97
C ALA A 205 -8.46 2.13 -9.55
N ALA A 206 -7.49 1.25 -9.33
CA ALA A 206 -7.18 0.66 -8.03
C ALA A 206 -5.68 0.68 -7.79
N GLY A 207 -5.29 0.84 -6.53
CA GLY A 207 -3.89 0.77 -6.12
C GLY A 207 -3.77 0.28 -4.68
N THR A 208 -2.66 -0.38 -4.38
CA THR A 208 -2.38 -0.99 -3.09
C THR A 208 -0.89 -0.86 -2.78
N SER A 209 -0.53 -0.58 -1.53
CA SER A 209 0.85 -0.47 -1.07
C SER A 209 1.02 -1.07 0.33
N THR A 210 2.14 -1.76 0.57
CA THR A 210 2.35 -2.47 1.83
C THR A 210 3.82 -2.69 2.16
N GLY A 211 4.13 -2.81 3.45
CA GLY A 211 5.37 -3.40 3.97
C GLY A 211 5.29 -4.92 4.17
N GLY A 212 4.13 -5.52 3.91
CA GLY A 212 3.91 -6.95 4.10
C GLY A 212 3.65 -7.35 5.55
N MET A 213 4.22 -8.45 5.98
CA MET A 213 4.03 -9.07 7.30
C MET A 213 5.23 -8.85 8.21
N THR A 214 4.99 -8.51 9.48
CA THR A 214 6.05 -8.39 10.50
C THR A 214 6.90 -9.66 10.58
N ALA A 215 8.21 -9.49 10.60
CA ALA A 215 9.19 -10.58 10.65
C ALA A 215 9.11 -11.54 9.45
N LYS A 216 8.64 -11.07 8.29
CA LYS A 216 8.67 -11.87 7.05
C LYS A 216 10.10 -12.28 6.68
N ARG A 217 10.22 -13.44 6.04
CA ARG A 217 11.49 -14.03 5.59
C ARG A 217 11.39 -14.48 4.15
N PHE A 218 12.53 -14.80 3.57
CA PHE A 218 12.64 -15.48 2.27
C PHE A 218 12.04 -14.68 1.11
N GLY A 219 12.03 -13.33 1.21
CA GLY A 219 11.40 -12.50 0.19
C GLY A 219 9.89 -12.72 0.08
N ARG A 220 9.20 -13.00 1.21
CA ARG A 220 7.75 -13.22 1.20
C ARG A 220 7.03 -12.04 0.59
N ILE A 221 6.24 -12.29 -0.42
CA ILE A 221 5.33 -11.38 -1.08
C ILE A 221 3.90 -11.81 -0.73
N GLY A 222 3.05 -10.84 -0.38
CA GLY A 222 1.62 -11.06 -0.14
C GLY A 222 0.79 -10.89 -1.42
N ASP A 223 -0.47 -10.60 -1.24
CA ASP A 223 -1.44 -10.35 -2.31
C ASP A 223 -1.33 -8.94 -2.92
N SER A 224 -0.88 -7.96 -2.13
CA SER A 224 -0.90 -6.54 -2.51
C SER A 224 -0.27 -6.23 -3.88
N PRO A 225 0.90 -6.77 -4.29
CA PRO A 225 1.46 -6.49 -5.61
C PRO A 225 0.92 -7.41 -6.71
N VAL A 226 0.04 -8.34 -6.39
CA VAL A 226 -0.49 -9.32 -7.35
C VAL A 226 -1.80 -8.84 -7.93
N ILE A 227 -1.78 -8.51 -9.23
CA ILE A 227 -2.97 -8.07 -9.96
C ILE A 227 -4.00 -9.21 -10.01
N GLY A 228 -5.24 -8.88 -9.65
CA GLY A 228 -6.32 -9.84 -9.49
C GLY A 228 -6.41 -10.49 -8.10
N ALA A 229 -5.44 -10.23 -7.21
CA ALA A 229 -5.48 -10.67 -5.81
C ALA A 229 -5.65 -9.49 -4.85
N GLY A 230 -4.65 -8.60 -4.72
CA GLY A 230 -4.72 -7.42 -3.85
C GLY A 230 -5.20 -6.15 -4.57
N THR A 231 -5.12 -6.11 -5.89
CA THR A 231 -5.49 -4.95 -6.70
C THR A 231 -6.16 -5.38 -7.99
N PHE A 232 -7.31 -4.79 -8.29
CA PHE A 232 -8.01 -5.01 -9.55
C PHE A 232 -8.82 -3.78 -9.95
N ALA A 233 -8.83 -3.43 -11.24
CA ALA A 233 -9.71 -2.41 -11.80
C ALA A 233 -10.14 -2.75 -13.24
N GLU A 234 -11.41 -2.60 -13.52
CA GLU A 234 -12.00 -2.76 -14.84
C GLU A 234 -13.27 -1.90 -14.94
N ASN A 235 -13.36 -1.03 -15.95
CA ASN A 235 -14.47 -0.08 -16.08
C ASN A 235 -15.85 -0.74 -16.15
N ASP A 236 -15.93 -1.91 -16.78
CA ASP A 236 -17.20 -2.64 -16.94
C ASP A 236 -17.57 -3.51 -15.72
N SER A 237 -16.78 -3.46 -14.65
CA SER A 237 -16.93 -4.32 -13.49
C SER A 237 -16.78 -3.53 -12.18
N CYS A 238 -15.57 -3.45 -11.64
CA CYS A 238 -15.31 -2.84 -10.35
C CYS A 238 -13.84 -2.43 -10.19
N ALA A 239 -13.57 -1.69 -9.11
CA ALA A 239 -12.23 -1.46 -8.61
C ALA A 239 -12.12 -1.98 -7.18
N VAL A 240 -11.05 -2.72 -6.88
CA VAL A 240 -10.82 -3.37 -5.59
C VAL A 240 -9.37 -3.17 -5.15
N SER A 241 -9.19 -2.84 -3.87
CA SER A 241 -7.92 -2.85 -3.16
C SER A 241 -8.11 -3.55 -1.81
N ALA A 242 -7.21 -4.51 -1.46
CA ALA A 242 -7.31 -5.33 -0.26
C ALA A 242 -5.97 -5.39 0.52
#